data_3de9c17cda3bc98db5c6b97f3013a3e1
#
_entry.id   3de9c17cda3bc98db5c6b97f3013a3e1
#
_cell.length_a   1.000
_cell.length_b   1.000
_cell.length_c   1.000
_cell.angle_alpha   90.00
_cell.angle_beta   90.00
_cell.angle_gamma   90.00
#
_symmetry.space_group_name_H-M   'P 1'
#
loop_
_entity.id
_entity.type
_entity.pdbx_description
1 polymer ?
#
loop_
_entity_poly.entity_id
_entity_poly.type
_entity_poly.pdbx_seq_one_letter_code
_entity_poly.pdbx_strand_id
1 'polypeptide(L)'
;MVARVLVPRAGESCDMAGLSELNALPARDFEESLLRCCAAPGWARQVTAGRPYASVADLLAAADAAWAARDPGDLDGAMAGHPRIGERRLSGWSAGEQAGVGEDVETLAALAGANVAYEQRFGHVFLICATGRGPAEILAELNRRMANDPATEREVAAAEIAKINELRLRKLVTA
;
A
#
# COMPACT_ATOMS: atom_id res chain seq x y z
N MET A 1 -33.29 -5.65 31.80
CA MET A 1 -31.96 -5.46 31.19
C MET A 1 -32.05 -6.02 29.77
N VAL A 2 -32.29 -5.15 28.78
CA VAL A 2 -32.56 -5.56 27.38
C VAL A 2 -31.25 -5.53 26.65
N ALA A 3 -30.77 -6.68 26.24
CA ALA A 3 -29.57 -6.83 25.40
C ALA A 3 -29.85 -6.18 24.03
N ARG A 4 -29.13 -5.11 23.74
CA ARG A 4 -29.17 -4.43 22.44
C ARG A 4 -28.43 -5.31 21.45
N VAL A 5 -29.14 -6.04 20.59
CA VAL A 5 -28.55 -6.75 19.45
C VAL A 5 -28.02 -5.70 18.47
N LEU A 6 -26.71 -5.56 18.39
CA LEU A 6 -26.05 -4.78 17.34
C LEU A 6 -26.24 -5.54 16.02
N VAL A 7 -27.07 -5.00 15.12
CA VAL A 7 -27.17 -5.48 13.73
C VAL A 7 -25.97 -4.87 12.99
N PRO A 8 -25.05 -5.68 12.44
CA PRO A 8 -23.90 -5.15 11.68
C PRO A 8 -24.41 -4.40 10.44
N ARG A 9 -23.74 -3.31 10.08
CA ARG A 9 -24.01 -2.58 8.84
C ARG A 9 -23.64 -3.46 7.65
N ALA A 10 -24.35 -3.33 6.53
CA ALA A 10 -24.21 -4.21 5.37
C ALA A 10 -22.77 -4.34 4.81
N GLY A 11 -21.90 -3.33 5.00
CA GLY A 11 -20.46 -3.40 4.66
C GLY A 11 -19.63 -4.25 5.62
N GLU A 12 -19.95 -4.19 6.93
CA GLU A 12 -19.21 -4.96 7.97
C GLU A 12 -19.40 -6.47 7.84
N SER A 13 -20.54 -6.91 7.27
CA SER A 13 -20.81 -8.33 7.06
C SER A 13 -19.96 -8.96 5.94
N CYS A 14 -19.67 -8.19 4.87
CA CYS A 14 -18.83 -8.65 3.76
C CYS A 14 -17.36 -8.71 4.19
N ASP A 15 -16.87 -7.69 4.89
CA ASP A 15 -15.50 -7.61 5.42
C ASP A 15 -15.19 -8.76 6.40
N MET A 16 -16.19 -9.18 7.19
CA MET A 16 -16.03 -10.27 8.15
C MET A 16 -15.96 -11.66 7.47
N ALA A 17 -16.68 -11.84 6.36
CA ALA A 17 -16.64 -13.11 5.61
C ALA A 17 -15.25 -13.28 4.98
N GLY A 18 -14.73 -12.29 4.25
CA GLY A 18 -13.41 -12.32 3.63
C GLY A 18 -12.27 -12.45 4.65
N LEU A 19 -12.38 -11.79 5.81
CA LEU A 19 -11.41 -11.95 6.90
C LEU A 19 -11.41 -13.38 7.46
N SER A 20 -12.59 -14.00 7.60
CA SER A 20 -12.68 -15.40 8.07
C SER A 20 -12.03 -16.36 7.09
N GLU A 21 -12.25 -16.17 5.80
CA GLU A 21 -11.61 -16.96 4.74
C GLU A 21 -10.09 -16.75 4.75
N LEU A 22 -9.63 -15.51 4.87
CA LEU A 22 -8.21 -15.18 4.96
C LEU A 22 -7.56 -15.83 6.19
N ASN A 23 -8.19 -15.78 7.36
CA ASN A 23 -7.71 -16.44 8.59
C ASN A 23 -7.63 -17.98 8.45
N ALA A 24 -8.51 -18.58 7.65
CA ALA A 24 -8.55 -20.04 7.44
C ALA A 24 -7.47 -20.55 6.47
N LEU A 25 -6.80 -19.66 5.72
CA LEU A 25 -5.72 -20.05 4.82
C LEU A 25 -4.57 -20.74 5.57
N PRO A 26 -3.89 -21.73 4.96
CA PRO A 26 -2.59 -22.17 5.44
C PRO A 26 -1.63 -20.99 5.62
N ALA A 27 -0.70 -21.06 6.59
CA ALA A 27 0.20 -19.96 6.89
C ALA A 27 0.98 -19.44 5.68
N ARG A 28 1.41 -20.36 4.81
CA ARG A 28 2.11 -20.04 3.57
C ARG A 28 1.24 -19.24 2.59
N ASP A 29 0.00 -19.65 2.40
CA ASP A 29 -0.90 -19.02 1.43
C ASP A 29 -1.34 -17.62 1.91
N PHE A 30 -1.49 -17.48 3.24
CA PHE A 30 -1.71 -16.17 3.87
C PHE A 30 -0.51 -15.24 3.65
N GLU A 31 0.72 -15.72 3.92
CA GLU A 31 1.95 -14.95 3.70
C GLU A 31 2.11 -14.57 2.23
N GLU A 32 1.86 -15.49 1.29
CA GLU A 32 1.87 -15.19 -0.16
C GLU A 32 0.83 -14.12 -0.54
N SER A 33 -0.32 -14.10 0.11
CA SER A 33 -1.34 -13.04 -0.09
C SER A 33 -0.86 -11.68 0.39
N LEU A 34 -0.15 -11.62 1.52
CA LEU A 34 0.47 -10.41 2.03
C LEU A 34 1.60 -9.93 1.14
N LEU A 35 2.44 -10.84 0.62
CA LEU A 35 3.53 -10.50 -0.30
C LEU A 35 3.03 -9.91 -1.63
N ARG A 36 1.81 -10.24 -2.06
CA ARG A 36 1.14 -9.54 -3.17
C ARG A 36 0.72 -8.11 -2.80
N CYS A 37 0.44 -7.86 -1.52
CA CYS A 37 0.16 -6.50 -1.06
C CYS A 37 1.44 -5.66 -0.96
N CYS A 38 2.51 -6.25 -0.42
CA CYS A 38 3.78 -5.56 -0.19
C CYS A 38 4.94 -6.57 -0.26
N ALA A 39 5.93 -6.30 -1.10
CA ALA A 39 7.10 -7.16 -1.28
C ALA A 39 8.10 -7.01 -0.11
N ALA A 40 7.63 -7.27 1.12
CA ALA A 40 8.36 -7.14 2.37
C ALA A 40 8.22 -8.45 3.20
N PRO A 41 9.16 -9.40 3.05
CA PRO A 41 9.02 -10.72 3.67
C PRO A 41 9.00 -10.72 5.20
N GLY A 42 9.76 -9.84 5.85
CA GLY A 42 9.76 -9.70 7.31
C GLY A 42 8.42 -9.22 7.82
N TRP A 43 7.87 -8.17 7.17
CA TRP A 43 6.53 -7.67 7.44
C TRP A 43 5.45 -8.76 7.25
N ALA A 44 5.48 -9.47 6.12
CA ALA A 44 4.50 -10.51 5.83
C ALA A 44 4.53 -11.65 6.87
N ARG A 45 5.72 -12.08 7.30
CA ARG A 45 5.86 -13.09 8.37
C ARG A 45 5.31 -12.61 9.71
N GLN A 46 5.59 -11.36 10.10
CA GLN A 46 5.08 -10.81 11.37
C GLN A 46 3.55 -10.73 11.37
N VAL A 47 2.95 -10.24 10.30
CA VAL A 47 1.48 -10.20 10.16
C VAL A 47 0.91 -11.62 10.14
N THR A 48 1.55 -12.58 9.45
CA THR A 48 1.12 -13.98 9.43
C THR A 48 1.14 -14.61 10.82
N ALA A 49 2.14 -14.30 11.64
CA ALA A 49 2.28 -14.83 12.99
C ALA A 49 1.22 -14.31 13.98
N GLY A 50 0.63 -13.15 13.70
CA GLY A 50 -0.41 -12.54 14.56
C GLY A 50 -1.82 -13.13 14.42
N ARG A 51 -2.02 -14.08 13.49
CA ARG A 51 -3.34 -14.72 13.27
C ARG A 51 -3.80 -15.61 14.43
N PRO A 52 -5.13 -15.82 14.56
CA PRO A 52 -6.23 -15.24 13.78
C PRO A 52 -6.58 -13.82 14.22
N TYR A 53 -7.04 -12.98 13.29
CA TYR A 53 -7.51 -11.64 13.57
C TYR A 53 -9.02 -11.63 13.82
N ALA A 54 -9.46 -10.96 14.88
CA ALA A 54 -10.88 -10.88 15.25
C ALA A 54 -11.65 -9.87 14.39
N SER A 55 -10.96 -8.86 13.85
CA SER A 55 -11.56 -7.83 12.99
C SER A 55 -10.55 -7.35 11.93
N VAL A 56 -11.07 -6.69 10.88
CA VAL A 56 -10.23 -6.00 9.89
C VAL A 56 -9.38 -4.92 10.56
N ALA A 57 -9.91 -4.25 11.56
CA ALA A 57 -9.16 -3.24 12.31
C ALA A 57 -7.95 -3.85 13.05
N ASP A 58 -8.10 -5.05 13.62
CA ASP A 58 -6.99 -5.76 14.27
C ASP A 58 -5.91 -6.18 13.26
N LEU A 59 -6.31 -6.66 12.08
CA LEU A 59 -5.39 -6.98 10.99
C LEU A 59 -4.60 -5.74 10.55
N LEU A 60 -5.28 -4.61 10.34
CA LEU A 60 -4.64 -3.36 9.92
C LEU A 60 -3.70 -2.82 10.99
N ALA A 61 -4.12 -2.84 12.26
CA ALA A 61 -3.26 -2.40 13.37
C ALA A 61 -2.00 -3.28 13.51
N ALA A 62 -2.13 -4.59 13.33
CA ALA A 62 -0.99 -5.51 13.34
C ALA A 62 -0.06 -5.26 12.15
N ALA A 63 -0.62 -5.00 10.97
CA ALA A 63 0.15 -4.68 9.77
C ALA A 63 0.91 -3.36 9.91
N ASP A 64 0.29 -2.33 10.48
CA ASP A 64 0.93 -1.03 10.76
C ASP A 64 2.05 -1.18 11.79
N ALA A 65 1.81 -1.93 12.88
CA ALA A 65 2.83 -2.20 13.89
C ALA A 65 4.04 -2.97 13.30
N ALA A 66 3.78 -4.00 12.48
CA ALA A 66 4.82 -4.75 11.78
C ALA A 66 5.60 -3.86 10.80
N TRP A 67 4.91 -2.94 10.11
CA TRP A 67 5.56 -1.99 9.20
C TRP A 67 6.40 -0.94 9.93
N ALA A 68 5.95 -0.47 11.08
CA ALA A 68 6.74 0.42 11.94
C ALA A 68 8.02 -0.24 12.45
N ALA A 69 7.99 -1.56 12.70
CA ALA A 69 9.14 -2.36 13.15
C ALA A 69 9.95 -2.99 12.00
N ARG A 70 9.66 -2.63 10.74
CA ARG A 70 10.31 -3.18 9.54
C ARG A 70 11.83 -3.06 9.59
N ASP A 71 12.52 -4.01 9.01
CA ASP A 71 13.96 -3.87 8.76
C ASP A 71 14.24 -3.08 7.45
N PRO A 72 15.48 -2.63 7.24
CA PRO A 72 15.85 -1.91 6.02
C PRO A 72 15.61 -2.71 4.74
N GLY A 73 15.78 -4.04 4.77
CA GLY A 73 15.59 -4.92 3.62
C GLY A 73 14.12 -5.03 3.21
N ASP A 74 13.20 -5.01 4.17
CA ASP A 74 11.76 -4.96 3.90
C ASP A 74 11.36 -3.66 3.18
N LEU A 75 11.93 -2.52 3.59
CA LEU A 75 11.69 -1.25 2.92
C LEU A 75 12.24 -1.25 1.50
N ASP A 76 13.47 -1.74 1.29
CA ASP A 76 14.09 -1.83 -0.03
C ASP A 76 13.31 -2.77 -0.96
N GLY A 77 12.88 -3.92 -0.45
CA GLY A 77 12.04 -4.87 -1.19
C GLY A 77 10.69 -4.26 -1.59
N ALA A 78 10.04 -3.58 -0.65
CA ALA A 78 8.79 -2.89 -0.93
C ALA A 78 8.96 -1.79 -1.98
N MET A 79 10.01 -0.96 -1.89
CA MET A 79 10.30 0.07 -2.89
C MET A 79 10.54 -0.53 -4.27
N ALA A 80 11.33 -1.59 -4.36
CA ALA A 80 11.64 -2.26 -5.64
C ALA A 80 10.41 -2.98 -6.25
N GLY A 81 9.47 -3.42 -5.42
CA GLY A 81 8.25 -4.10 -5.86
C GLY A 81 7.14 -3.18 -6.37
N HIS A 82 7.29 -1.86 -6.25
CA HIS A 82 6.28 -0.90 -6.71
C HIS A 82 6.60 -0.40 -8.12
N PRO A 83 5.61 -0.38 -9.04
CA PRO A 83 5.79 0.20 -10.37
C PRO A 83 5.87 1.73 -10.31
N ARG A 84 6.50 2.33 -11.32
CA ARG A 84 6.50 3.79 -11.49
C ARG A 84 5.10 4.32 -11.70
N ILE A 85 4.80 5.49 -11.12
CA ILE A 85 3.55 6.21 -11.38
C ILE A 85 3.54 6.71 -12.83
N GLY A 86 2.41 6.47 -13.54
CA GLY A 86 2.25 6.83 -14.95
C GLY A 86 2.83 5.79 -15.93
N GLU A 87 3.35 4.67 -15.48
CA GLU A 87 3.81 3.61 -16.36
C GLU A 87 2.62 2.84 -16.97
N ARG A 88 2.59 2.72 -18.30
CA ARG A 88 1.44 2.12 -19.03
C ARG A 88 1.24 0.61 -18.79
N ARG A 89 2.19 -0.07 -18.13
CA ARG A 89 2.13 -1.51 -17.85
C ARG A 89 1.76 -1.79 -16.40
N LEU A 90 0.62 -1.27 -15.97
CA LEU A 90 0.09 -1.57 -14.66
C LEU A 90 -0.81 -2.80 -14.75
N SER A 91 -0.55 -3.81 -13.95
CA SER A 91 -1.39 -4.99 -13.78
C SER A 91 -1.96 -5.06 -12.36
N GLY A 92 -3.17 -5.58 -12.23
CA GLY A 92 -3.79 -5.83 -10.94
C GLY A 92 -4.13 -4.56 -10.13
N TRP A 93 -3.80 -4.57 -8.85
CA TRP A 93 -4.18 -3.49 -7.92
C TRP A 93 -3.54 -2.14 -8.23
N SER A 94 -2.30 -2.13 -8.73
CA SER A 94 -1.58 -0.90 -9.09
C SER A 94 -2.29 -0.10 -10.19
N ALA A 95 -2.93 -0.77 -11.16
CA ALA A 95 -3.72 -0.10 -12.20
C ALA A 95 -4.93 0.63 -11.61
N GLY A 96 -5.64 -0.01 -10.67
CA GLY A 96 -6.77 0.61 -9.97
C GLY A 96 -6.36 1.77 -9.05
N GLU A 97 -5.21 1.69 -8.44
CA GLU A 97 -4.67 2.74 -7.56
C GLU A 97 -4.30 4.01 -8.33
N GLN A 98 -3.92 3.88 -9.60
CA GLN A 98 -3.55 4.98 -10.49
C GLN A 98 -4.65 5.40 -11.49
N ALA A 99 -5.85 4.83 -11.40
CA ALA A 99 -6.94 5.12 -12.34
C ALA A 99 -7.41 6.59 -12.37
N GLY A 100 -7.02 7.41 -11.39
CA GLY A 100 -7.30 8.86 -11.37
C GLY A 100 -6.23 9.73 -12.04
N VAL A 101 -5.15 9.12 -12.57
CA VAL A 101 -4.09 9.83 -13.31
C VAL A 101 -4.59 10.04 -14.74
N GLY A 102 -5.29 11.15 -14.98
CA GLY A 102 -5.99 11.45 -16.23
C GLY A 102 -5.08 11.71 -17.43
N GLU A 103 -5.75 12.05 -18.56
CA GLU A 103 -5.17 12.03 -19.91
C GLU A 103 -4.41 13.31 -20.33
N ASP A 104 -3.99 14.17 -19.42
CA ASP A 104 -3.17 15.33 -19.76
C ASP A 104 -1.76 14.89 -20.16
N VAL A 105 -1.53 14.82 -21.48
CA VAL A 105 -0.27 14.34 -22.08
C VAL A 105 0.94 15.17 -21.64
N GLU A 106 0.77 16.47 -21.44
CA GLU A 106 1.85 17.35 -21.01
C GLU A 106 2.25 17.07 -19.55
N THR A 107 1.26 16.98 -18.67
CA THR A 107 1.49 16.63 -17.25
C THR A 107 2.06 15.21 -17.11
N LEU A 108 1.62 14.25 -17.91
CA LEU A 108 2.18 12.89 -17.90
C LEU A 108 3.64 12.87 -18.39
N ALA A 109 3.97 13.65 -19.41
CA ALA A 109 5.36 13.78 -19.87
C ALA A 109 6.25 14.45 -18.83
N ALA A 110 5.77 15.51 -18.16
CA ALA A 110 6.47 16.17 -17.06
C ALA A 110 6.67 15.20 -15.87
N LEU A 111 5.65 14.43 -15.51
CA LEU A 111 5.72 13.42 -14.46
C LEU A 111 6.74 12.33 -14.79
N ALA A 112 6.81 11.86 -16.04
CA ALA A 112 7.79 10.88 -16.48
C ALA A 112 9.23 11.42 -16.35
N GLY A 113 9.48 12.66 -16.76
CA GLY A 113 10.77 13.33 -16.58
C GLY A 113 11.15 13.53 -15.10
N ALA A 114 10.19 13.96 -14.29
CA ALA A 114 10.37 14.15 -12.86
C ALA A 114 10.67 12.82 -12.12
N ASN A 115 10.04 11.71 -12.51
CA ASN A 115 10.35 10.37 -11.98
C ASN A 115 11.81 9.98 -12.24
N VAL A 116 12.32 10.22 -13.46
CA VAL A 116 13.73 9.94 -13.79
C VAL A 116 14.67 10.75 -12.90
N ALA A 117 14.42 12.04 -12.75
CA ALA A 117 15.24 12.90 -11.89
C ALA A 117 15.18 12.47 -10.41
N TYR A 118 13.99 12.06 -9.94
CA TYR A 118 13.80 11.56 -8.58
C TYR A 118 14.61 10.27 -8.34
N GLU A 119 14.53 9.29 -9.25
CA GLU A 119 15.27 8.04 -9.15
C GLU A 119 16.79 8.25 -9.18
N GLN A 120 17.26 9.18 -10.01
CA GLN A 120 18.69 9.56 -10.05
C GLN A 120 19.16 10.17 -8.72
N ARG A 121 18.28 10.94 -8.05
CA ARG A 121 18.60 11.57 -6.78
C ARG A 121 18.56 10.64 -5.59
N PHE A 122 17.52 9.78 -5.50
CA PHE A 122 17.22 9.00 -4.30
C PHE A 122 17.51 7.50 -4.45
N GLY A 123 17.75 7.01 -5.67
CA GLY A 123 18.08 5.60 -5.94
C GLY A 123 16.89 4.64 -5.89
N HIS A 124 15.67 5.15 -5.79
CA HIS A 124 14.43 4.36 -5.81
C HIS A 124 13.30 5.11 -6.52
N VAL A 125 12.26 4.38 -6.92
CA VAL A 125 11.07 4.96 -7.58
C VAL A 125 10.33 5.94 -6.65
N PHE A 126 9.71 6.96 -7.23
CA PHE A 126 8.82 7.84 -6.48
C PHE A 126 7.57 7.07 -6.05
N LEU A 127 7.32 7.06 -4.75
CA LEU A 127 6.21 6.36 -4.12
C LEU A 127 5.25 7.34 -3.48
N ILE A 128 3.98 7.24 -3.85
CA ILE A 128 2.88 8.01 -3.30
C ILE A 128 1.60 7.17 -3.35
N CYS A 129 0.77 7.25 -2.33
CA CYS A 129 -0.58 6.73 -2.38
C CYS A 129 -1.40 7.62 -3.34
N ALA A 130 -1.55 7.16 -4.59
CA ALA A 130 -2.14 7.95 -5.68
C ALA A 130 -3.68 7.97 -5.64
N THR A 131 -4.32 7.14 -4.82
CA THR A 131 -5.78 7.05 -4.74
C THR A 131 -6.41 8.40 -4.40
N GLY A 132 -7.27 8.91 -5.28
CA GLY A 132 -7.95 10.19 -5.13
C GLY A 132 -7.12 11.43 -5.50
N ARG A 133 -5.90 11.26 -6.04
CA ARG A 133 -5.04 12.36 -6.48
C ARG A 133 -4.99 12.46 -7.99
N GLY A 134 -5.02 13.68 -8.51
CA GLY A 134 -4.80 13.97 -9.92
C GLY A 134 -3.31 14.02 -10.30
N PRO A 135 -2.97 13.93 -11.61
CA PRO A 135 -1.58 13.96 -12.08
C PRO A 135 -0.84 15.22 -11.69
N ALA A 136 -1.48 16.38 -11.71
CA ALA A 136 -0.88 17.66 -11.32
C ALA A 136 -0.53 17.69 -9.82
N GLU A 137 -1.38 17.12 -8.97
CA GLU A 137 -1.11 17.01 -7.52
C GLU A 137 0.05 16.06 -7.23
N ILE A 138 0.11 14.94 -7.97
CA ILE A 138 1.21 13.97 -7.87
C ILE A 138 2.53 14.61 -8.29
N LEU A 139 2.54 15.35 -9.41
CA LEU A 139 3.72 16.06 -9.90
C LEU A 139 4.16 17.15 -8.92
N ALA A 140 3.23 17.91 -8.36
CA ALA A 140 3.53 18.95 -7.36
C ALA A 140 4.16 18.32 -6.11
N GLU A 141 3.64 17.20 -5.62
CA GLU A 141 4.19 16.50 -4.47
C GLU A 141 5.58 15.92 -4.78
N LEU A 142 5.80 15.33 -5.95
CA LEU A 142 7.10 14.86 -6.38
C LEU A 142 8.12 15.99 -6.36
N ASN A 143 7.81 17.13 -6.98
CA ASN A 143 8.67 18.30 -7.01
C ASN A 143 8.96 18.84 -5.61
N ARG A 144 7.99 18.87 -4.71
CA ARG A 144 8.17 19.25 -3.31
C ARG A 144 9.18 18.32 -2.61
N ARG A 145 9.04 17.01 -2.80
CA ARG A 145 9.88 15.99 -2.17
C ARG A 145 11.29 15.94 -2.73
N MET A 146 11.52 16.47 -3.93
CA MET A 146 12.88 16.65 -4.46
C MET A 146 13.79 17.53 -3.58
N ALA A 147 13.24 18.35 -2.68
CA ALA A 147 14.02 19.15 -1.73
C ALA A 147 14.44 18.39 -0.45
N ASN A 148 13.89 17.20 -0.21
CA ASN A 148 14.22 16.39 0.97
C ASN A 148 15.68 15.91 0.93
N ASP A 149 16.26 15.65 2.09
CA ASP A 149 17.45 14.82 2.20
C ASP A 149 17.08 13.33 2.03
N PRO A 150 18.06 12.46 1.66
CA PRO A 150 17.75 11.06 1.38
C PRO A 150 17.14 10.27 2.56
N ALA A 151 17.51 10.58 3.80
CA ALA A 151 16.99 9.88 4.97
C ALA A 151 15.53 10.26 5.23
N THR A 152 15.22 11.56 5.20
CA THR A 152 13.85 12.07 5.28
C THR A 152 12.99 11.50 4.16
N GLU A 153 13.51 11.44 2.93
CA GLU A 153 12.75 10.93 1.78
C GLU A 153 12.42 9.45 1.92
N ARG A 154 13.33 8.62 2.43
CA ARG A 154 13.06 7.20 2.73
C ARG A 154 11.91 7.03 3.72
N GLU A 155 11.84 7.84 4.78
CA GLU A 155 10.74 7.76 5.74
C GLU A 155 9.42 8.26 5.16
N VAL A 156 9.44 9.28 4.31
CA VAL A 156 8.24 9.73 3.58
C VAL A 156 7.75 8.61 2.63
N ALA A 157 8.65 7.97 1.89
CA ALA A 157 8.30 6.85 1.03
C ALA A 157 7.72 5.67 1.84
N ALA A 158 8.31 5.35 2.99
CA ALA A 158 7.80 4.32 3.90
C ALA A 158 6.38 4.64 4.41
N ALA A 159 6.10 5.89 4.74
CA ALA A 159 4.77 6.33 5.15
C ALA A 159 3.74 6.21 4.01
N GLU A 160 4.13 6.48 2.77
CA GLU A 160 3.24 6.29 1.61
C GLU A 160 2.98 4.79 1.34
N ILE A 161 4.00 3.92 1.51
CA ILE A 161 3.83 2.46 1.43
C ILE A 161 2.85 1.97 2.50
N ALA A 162 2.91 2.48 3.74
CA ALA A 162 1.95 2.11 4.79
C ALA A 162 0.50 2.36 4.35
N LYS A 163 0.23 3.52 3.76
CA LYS A 163 -1.10 3.87 3.23
C LYS A 163 -1.54 2.92 2.09
N ILE A 164 -0.61 2.56 1.20
CA ILE A 164 -0.87 1.62 0.10
C ILE A 164 -1.17 0.22 0.68
N ASN A 165 -0.41 -0.22 1.68
CA ASN A 165 -0.62 -1.51 2.34
C ASN A 165 -2.00 -1.58 3.00
N GLU A 166 -2.43 -0.54 3.69
CA GLU A 166 -3.79 -0.45 4.27
C GLU A 166 -4.86 -0.63 3.20
N LEU A 167 -4.76 0.10 2.08
CA LEU A 167 -5.73 0.00 0.99
C LEU A 167 -5.76 -1.40 0.36
N ARG A 168 -4.59 -2.03 0.18
CA ARG A 168 -4.48 -3.37 -0.40
C ARG A 168 -4.99 -4.45 0.54
N LEU A 169 -4.73 -4.34 1.84
CA LEU A 169 -5.28 -5.24 2.85
C LEU A 169 -6.81 -5.14 2.92
N ARG A 170 -7.38 -3.93 2.88
CA ARG A 170 -8.84 -3.76 2.79
C ARG A 170 -9.43 -4.44 1.55
N LYS A 171 -8.78 -4.28 0.39
CA LYS A 171 -9.19 -4.98 -0.84
C LYS A 171 -9.06 -6.50 -0.71
N LEU A 172 -8.02 -6.99 -0.04
CA LEU A 172 -7.77 -8.42 0.14
C LEU A 172 -8.88 -9.10 0.95
N VAL A 173 -9.44 -8.42 1.95
CA VAL A 173 -10.54 -8.96 2.78
C VAL A 173 -11.93 -8.77 2.16
N THR A 174 -12.05 -7.98 1.08
CA THR A 174 -13.32 -7.75 0.36
C THR A 174 -13.38 -8.45 -0.99
N ALA A 175 -12.32 -9.14 -1.40
CA ALA A 175 -12.22 -9.84 -2.68
C ALA A 175 -12.79 -11.26 -2.59
#